data_fc86d913105ea8e4be87187a6dc0d2f9
#
_entry.id   fc86d913105ea8e4be87187a6dc0d2f9
#
_cell.length_a   1.000
_cell.length_b   1.000
_cell.length_c   1.000
_cell.angle_alpha   90.00
_cell.angle_beta   90.00
_cell.angle_gamma   90.00
#
_symmetry.space_group_name_H-M   'P 1'
#
loop_
_entity.id
_entity.type
_entity.pdbx_description
1 polymer ?
#
loop_
_entity_poly.entity_id
_entity_poly.type
_entity_poly.pdbx_seq_one_letter_code
_entity_poly.pdbx_strand_id
1 'polypeptide(L)'
;MQTSTFTITSKSFQDGGVLPKKHSNFGEDVNPELEWTNPPQGTKSFALINDDPDCPIGTWTHWLVKDIPANTTKIEENSVPGVEVVNSWGVANYKGPRPPSGTHRYYFMLYALKVEKMKAKNMKDFYKEVEEQKLGKAVIMGKFSKP
;
A
#
# COMPACT_ATOMS: atom_id res chain seq x y z
N MET A 1 1.56 0.75 31.45
CA MET A 1 1.51 1.80 30.43
C MET A 1 1.03 1.22 29.10
N GLN A 2 0.04 1.86 28.52
CA GLN A 2 -0.50 1.42 27.26
C GLN A 2 0.32 1.95 26.09
N THR A 3 0.67 1.08 25.18
CA THR A 3 1.36 1.44 23.94
C THR A 3 0.34 1.53 22.81
N SER A 4 0.32 2.66 22.11
CA SER A 4 -0.53 2.80 20.94
C SER A 4 0.06 2.04 19.77
N THR A 5 -0.77 1.33 19.03
CA THR A 5 -0.36 0.53 17.90
C THR A 5 -0.43 1.35 16.61
N PHE A 6 0.62 1.28 15.79
CA PHE A 6 0.61 1.85 14.45
C PHE A 6 -0.41 1.08 13.61
N THR A 7 -1.49 1.76 13.21
CA THR A 7 -2.65 1.12 12.58
C THR A 7 -3.06 1.87 11.32
N ILE A 8 -3.42 1.12 10.27
CA ILE A 8 -3.95 1.69 9.04
C ILE A 8 -5.38 1.17 8.82
N THR A 9 -6.28 2.07 8.42
CA THR A 9 -7.68 1.78 8.15
C THR A 9 -8.12 2.42 6.84
N SER A 10 -9.29 2.02 6.34
CA SER A 10 -9.91 2.64 5.17
C SER A 10 -11.40 2.84 5.43
N LYS A 11 -11.95 3.92 4.86
CA LYS A 11 -13.40 4.14 4.88
C LYS A 11 -14.11 3.27 3.84
N SER A 12 -13.37 2.73 2.87
CA SER A 12 -13.94 1.94 1.77
C SER A 12 -14.13 0.47 2.11
N PHE A 13 -13.30 -0.08 3.01
CA PHE A 13 -13.36 -1.50 3.36
C PHE A 13 -12.75 -1.74 4.73
N GLN A 14 -13.13 -2.85 5.34
CA GLN A 14 -12.56 -3.31 6.61
C GLN A 14 -11.44 -4.30 6.33
N ASP A 15 -10.49 -4.41 7.26
CA ASP A 15 -9.43 -5.41 7.18
C ASP A 15 -10.03 -6.80 7.05
N GLY A 16 -9.63 -7.54 6.03
CA GLY A 16 -10.19 -8.85 5.70
C GLY A 16 -11.51 -8.80 4.95
N GLY A 17 -12.06 -7.61 4.72
CA GLY A 17 -13.32 -7.44 4.01
C GLY A 17 -13.15 -7.37 2.50
N VAL A 18 -14.26 -7.09 1.80
CA VAL A 18 -14.27 -7.01 0.34
C VAL A 18 -13.86 -5.62 -0.12
N LEU A 19 -12.89 -5.56 -1.02
CA LEU A 19 -12.47 -4.32 -1.65
C LEU A 19 -13.52 -3.92 -2.70
N PRO A 20 -14.10 -2.71 -2.64
CA PRO A 20 -15.12 -2.30 -3.61
C PRO A 20 -14.62 -2.30 -5.06
N LYS A 21 -15.53 -2.61 -5.98
CA LYS A 21 -15.25 -2.72 -7.41
C LYS A 21 -14.59 -1.46 -7.98
N LYS A 22 -14.93 -0.27 -7.46
CA LYS A 22 -14.37 0.99 -8.00
C LYS A 22 -12.86 1.08 -7.84
N HIS A 23 -12.27 0.34 -6.89
CA HIS A 23 -10.83 0.30 -6.70
C HIS A 23 -10.16 -0.78 -7.55
N SER A 24 -10.93 -1.52 -8.34
CA SER A 24 -10.43 -2.60 -9.18
C SER A 24 -10.35 -2.19 -10.64
N ASN A 25 -9.64 -3.00 -11.43
CA ASN A 25 -9.53 -2.81 -12.88
C ASN A 25 -10.87 -3.02 -13.59
N PHE A 26 -11.88 -3.58 -12.93
CA PHE A 26 -13.23 -3.75 -13.46
C PHE A 26 -14.12 -2.52 -13.22
N GLY A 27 -13.67 -1.55 -12.44
CA GLY A 27 -14.36 -0.31 -12.15
C GLY A 27 -13.52 0.90 -12.53
N GLU A 28 -13.56 1.94 -11.71
CA GLU A 28 -12.84 3.19 -11.98
C GLU A 28 -11.33 3.06 -11.87
N ASP A 29 -10.86 2.02 -11.19
CA ASP A 29 -9.44 1.72 -10.99
C ASP A 29 -8.69 2.85 -10.25
N VAL A 30 -9.30 3.35 -9.20
CA VAL A 30 -8.71 4.39 -8.35
C VAL A 30 -8.36 3.82 -6.97
N ASN A 31 -7.29 4.34 -6.37
CA ASN A 31 -6.86 3.87 -5.06
C ASN A 31 -7.90 4.22 -3.98
N PRO A 32 -8.06 3.33 -2.97
CA PRO A 32 -8.94 3.63 -1.86
C PRO A 32 -8.35 4.69 -0.94
N GLU A 33 -9.19 5.33 -0.16
CA GLU A 33 -8.75 6.18 0.94
C GLU A 33 -8.11 5.29 2.01
N LEU A 34 -6.97 5.74 2.56
CA LEU A 34 -6.26 5.05 3.64
C LEU A 34 -5.88 6.08 4.70
N GLU A 35 -6.06 5.72 5.95
CA GLU A 35 -5.75 6.61 7.06
C GLU A 35 -4.99 5.82 8.14
N TRP A 36 -4.04 6.46 8.81
CA TRP A 36 -3.27 5.76 9.83
C TRP A 36 -3.09 6.59 11.10
N THR A 37 -2.82 5.89 12.19
CA THR A 37 -2.64 6.46 13.52
C THR A 37 -1.42 5.86 14.19
N ASN A 38 -0.86 6.62 15.11
CA ASN A 38 0.22 6.19 16.00
C ASN A 38 1.47 5.70 15.28
N PRO A 39 2.02 6.48 14.33
CA PRO A 39 3.28 6.09 13.72
C PRO A 39 4.39 6.05 14.76
N PRO A 40 5.42 5.19 14.58
CA PRO A 40 6.52 5.14 15.52
C PRO A 40 7.21 6.49 15.70
N GLN A 41 7.71 6.73 16.91
CA GLN A 41 8.49 7.93 17.17
C GLN A 41 9.76 7.88 16.32
N GLY A 42 10.13 9.02 15.75
CA GLY A 42 11.29 9.12 14.88
C GLY A 42 11.01 8.89 13.40
N THR A 43 9.75 8.69 13.04
CA THR A 43 9.35 8.52 11.63
C THR A 43 9.71 9.78 10.83
N LYS A 44 10.44 9.60 9.73
CA LYS A 44 10.85 10.70 8.87
C LYS A 44 10.13 10.69 7.52
N SER A 45 9.58 9.56 7.13
CA SER A 45 8.73 9.42 5.93
C SER A 45 7.96 8.11 6.01
N PHE A 46 7.02 7.93 5.06
CA PHE A 46 6.32 6.66 4.90
C PHE A 46 6.51 6.15 3.49
N ALA A 47 6.38 4.83 3.34
CA ALA A 47 6.32 4.17 2.04
C ALA A 47 5.18 3.17 2.04
N LEU A 48 4.49 3.03 0.90
CA LEU A 48 3.35 2.13 0.76
C LEU A 48 3.63 1.09 -0.31
N ILE A 49 3.36 -0.17 0.02
CA ILE A 49 3.36 -1.29 -0.92
C ILE A 49 1.94 -1.85 -0.97
N ASN A 50 1.38 -1.95 -2.18
CA ASN A 50 0.12 -2.64 -2.41
C ASN A 50 0.40 -3.82 -3.32
N ASP A 51 0.18 -5.06 -2.82
CA ASP A 51 0.47 -6.24 -3.61
C ASP A 51 -0.52 -7.38 -3.38
N ASP A 52 -0.48 -8.36 -4.29
CA ASP A 52 -1.31 -9.56 -4.31
C ASP A 52 -0.39 -10.78 -4.26
N PRO A 53 -0.28 -11.48 -3.10
CA PRO A 53 0.54 -12.69 -3.00
C PRO A 53 -0.12 -13.93 -3.59
N ASP A 54 -1.39 -13.85 -3.99
CA ASP A 54 -2.16 -14.99 -4.48
C ASP A 54 -2.13 -15.14 -6.00
N CYS A 55 -1.39 -14.28 -6.70
CA CYS A 55 -1.24 -14.39 -8.14
C CYS A 55 -0.51 -15.69 -8.50
N PRO A 56 -1.01 -16.47 -9.48
CA PRO A 56 -0.42 -17.78 -9.81
C PRO A 56 1.06 -17.76 -10.20
N ILE A 57 1.53 -16.64 -10.71
CA ILE A 57 2.94 -16.49 -11.14
C ILE A 57 3.82 -15.84 -10.08
N GLY A 58 3.34 -15.69 -8.84
CA GLY A 58 4.06 -15.07 -7.73
C GLY A 58 3.41 -13.77 -7.31
N THR A 59 4.00 -13.10 -6.33
CA THR A 59 3.48 -11.82 -5.84
C THR A 59 3.42 -10.80 -6.96
N TRP A 60 2.24 -10.20 -7.16
CA TRP A 60 2.03 -9.16 -8.16
C TRP A 60 1.89 -7.81 -7.47
N THR A 61 2.78 -6.87 -7.78
CA THR A 61 2.80 -5.56 -7.14
C THR A 61 1.92 -4.58 -7.90
N HIS A 62 0.97 -4.00 -7.19
CA HIS A 62 -0.04 -3.10 -7.76
C HIS A 62 0.34 -1.63 -7.64
N TRP A 63 0.97 -1.22 -6.53
CA TRP A 63 1.28 0.19 -6.27
C TRP A 63 2.45 0.31 -5.33
N LEU A 64 3.40 1.18 -5.68
CA LEU A 64 4.56 1.50 -4.85
C LEU A 64 4.67 3.01 -4.74
N VAL A 65 4.61 3.52 -3.50
CA VAL A 65 4.72 4.96 -3.25
C VAL A 65 5.77 5.18 -2.16
N LYS A 66 6.73 6.03 -2.42
CA LYS A 66 7.77 6.39 -1.46
C LYS A 66 7.75 7.89 -1.17
N ASP A 67 8.58 8.31 -0.22
CA ASP A 67 8.78 9.72 0.12
C ASP A 67 7.48 10.42 0.51
N ILE A 68 6.59 9.69 1.19
CA ILE A 68 5.37 10.25 1.76
C ILE A 68 5.80 11.04 3.01
N PRO A 69 5.50 12.35 3.08
CA PRO A 69 5.96 13.18 4.20
C PRO A 69 5.53 12.66 5.57
N ALA A 70 6.38 12.85 6.56
CA ALA A 70 6.16 12.35 7.93
C ALA A 70 4.90 12.93 8.58
N ASN A 71 4.46 14.12 8.18
CA ASN A 71 3.25 14.75 8.71
C ASN A 71 1.98 14.33 7.98
N THR A 72 2.07 13.42 7.01
CA THR A 72 0.91 12.86 6.33
C THR A 72 0.25 11.84 7.24
N THR A 73 -1.09 11.90 7.36
CA THR A 73 -1.86 10.95 8.16
C THR A 73 -2.87 10.18 7.32
N LYS A 74 -3.03 10.55 6.05
CA LYS A 74 -4.08 10.00 5.19
C LYS A 74 -3.70 10.10 3.72
N ILE A 75 -4.16 9.12 2.95
CA ILE A 75 -4.14 9.14 1.49
C ILE A 75 -5.59 9.25 1.04
N GLU A 76 -5.93 10.29 0.31
CA GLU A 76 -7.28 10.45 -0.22
C GLU A 76 -7.53 9.45 -1.35
N GLU A 77 -8.80 9.10 -1.57
CA GLU A 77 -9.17 8.29 -2.73
C GLU A 77 -8.73 9.01 -4.02
N ASN A 78 -8.19 8.25 -4.97
CA ASN A 78 -7.75 8.78 -6.27
C ASN A 78 -6.73 9.92 -6.11
N SER A 79 -5.70 9.71 -5.30
CA SER A 79 -4.65 10.70 -5.06
C SER A 79 -3.28 10.04 -4.97
N VAL A 80 -2.22 10.83 -5.13
CA VAL A 80 -0.83 10.37 -5.04
C VAL A 80 -0.16 11.10 -3.88
N PRO A 81 0.16 10.39 -2.79
CA PRO A 81 0.71 11.04 -1.59
C PRO A 81 2.22 11.27 -1.62
N GLY A 82 2.93 10.72 -2.59
CA GLY A 82 4.39 10.82 -2.67
C GLY A 82 4.89 10.50 -4.06
N VAL A 83 6.03 9.83 -4.15
CA VAL A 83 6.66 9.48 -5.42
C VAL A 83 6.34 8.03 -5.79
N GLU A 84 5.74 7.82 -6.95
CA GLU A 84 5.37 6.49 -7.43
C GLU A 84 6.54 5.81 -8.14
N VAL A 85 6.66 4.48 -7.92
CA VAL A 85 7.68 3.65 -8.54
C VAL A 85 6.96 2.61 -9.41
N VAL A 86 7.60 2.17 -10.49
CA VAL A 86 7.03 1.24 -11.47
C VAL A 86 6.59 -0.07 -10.82
N ASN A 87 5.35 -0.47 -11.06
CA ASN A 87 4.73 -1.68 -10.54
C ASN A 87 4.91 -2.86 -11.50
N SER A 88 4.22 -3.99 -11.21
CA SER A 88 4.34 -5.22 -12.04
C SER A 88 3.73 -5.07 -13.44
N TRP A 89 2.89 -4.07 -13.67
CA TRP A 89 2.40 -3.75 -15.02
C TRP A 89 3.36 -2.88 -15.82
N GLY A 90 4.47 -2.44 -15.21
CA GLY A 90 5.42 -1.58 -15.89
C GLY A 90 5.04 -0.11 -15.91
N VAL A 91 4.14 0.32 -15.03
CA VAL A 91 3.71 1.71 -14.91
C VAL A 91 3.82 2.20 -13.46
N ALA A 92 4.01 3.50 -13.29
CA ALA A 92 4.18 4.13 -11.99
C ALA A 92 2.88 4.81 -11.56
N ASN A 93 1.83 4.01 -11.35
CA ASN A 93 0.55 4.48 -10.82
C ASN A 93 -0.19 3.31 -10.17
N TYR A 94 -1.29 3.62 -9.50
CA TYR A 94 -2.15 2.59 -8.91
C TYR A 94 -2.80 1.77 -10.02
N LYS A 95 -2.70 0.44 -9.89
CA LYS A 95 -3.44 -0.54 -10.70
C LYS A 95 -4.14 -1.48 -9.75
N GLY A 96 -5.45 -1.47 -9.78
CA GLY A 96 -6.27 -2.26 -8.86
C GLY A 96 -6.39 -3.73 -9.22
N PRO A 97 -7.14 -4.47 -8.40
CA PRO A 97 -7.36 -5.89 -8.59
C PRO A 97 -7.89 -6.27 -9.97
N ARG A 98 -7.31 -7.34 -10.53
CA ARG A 98 -7.80 -7.96 -11.76
C ARG A 98 -7.52 -9.47 -11.70
N PRO A 99 -8.07 -10.19 -10.71
CA PRO A 99 -7.81 -11.61 -10.59
C PRO A 99 -8.41 -12.36 -11.78
N PRO A 100 -7.66 -13.31 -12.38
CA PRO A 100 -8.19 -14.10 -13.51
C PRO A 100 -9.26 -15.09 -13.06
N SER A 101 -9.19 -15.54 -11.80
CA SER A 101 -10.16 -16.46 -11.22
C SER A 101 -9.99 -16.46 -9.71
N GLY A 102 -11.03 -16.91 -8.98
CA GLY A 102 -11.00 -17.05 -7.54
C GLY A 102 -10.96 -15.72 -6.79
N THR A 103 -10.69 -15.81 -5.51
CA THR A 103 -10.59 -14.66 -4.61
C THR A 103 -9.13 -14.45 -4.26
N HIS A 104 -8.62 -13.25 -4.50
CA HIS A 104 -7.25 -12.86 -4.14
C HIS A 104 -7.27 -11.88 -2.98
N ARG A 105 -6.16 -11.84 -2.24
CA ARG A 105 -5.95 -10.89 -1.15
C ARG A 105 -5.07 -9.76 -1.64
N TYR A 106 -5.48 -8.53 -1.34
CA TYR A 106 -4.75 -7.31 -1.74
C TYR A 106 -4.31 -6.60 -0.47
N TYR A 107 -3.01 -6.62 -0.22
CA TYR A 107 -2.42 -6.03 0.97
C TYR A 107 -2.02 -4.59 0.69
N PHE A 108 -2.30 -3.72 1.65
CA PHE A 108 -1.78 -2.36 1.69
C PHE A 108 -0.87 -2.30 2.92
N MET A 109 0.42 -2.19 2.68
CA MET A 109 1.44 -2.22 3.73
C MET A 109 2.10 -0.86 3.81
N LEU A 110 1.90 -0.16 4.93
CA LEU A 110 2.48 1.15 5.16
C LEU A 110 3.68 1.01 6.08
N TYR A 111 4.83 1.46 5.62
CA TYR A 111 6.08 1.41 6.35
C TYR A 111 6.43 2.79 6.88
N ALA A 112 6.68 2.92 8.18
CA ALA A 112 7.21 4.13 8.79
C ALA A 112 8.73 4.02 8.76
N LEU A 113 9.42 4.99 8.15
CA LEU A 113 10.84 4.89 7.85
C LEU A 113 11.67 5.89 8.65
N LYS A 114 12.91 5.50 8.93
CA LYS A 114 13.88 6.35 9.62
C LYS A 114 14.65 7.29 8.70
N VAL A 115 14.33 7.28 7.39
CA VAL A 115 14.92 8.18 6.39
C VAL A 115 13.82 9.05 5.80
N GLU A 116 14.18 10.29 5.42
CA GLU A 116 13.24 11.21 4.81
C GLU A 116 12.93 10.83 3.37
N LYS A 117 13.92 10.31 2.64
CA LYS A 117 13.77 9.90 1.25
C LYS A 117 14.43 8.56 1.02
N MET A 118 13.75 7.71 0.24
CA MET A 118 14.29 6.43 -0.17
C MET A 118 15.17 6.59 -1.40
N LYS A 119 16.15 5.70 -1.52
CA LYS A 119 17.07 5.67 -2.68
C LYS A 119 16.52 4.79 -3.80
N ALA A 120 15.64 3.85 -3.47
CA ALA A 120 15.12 2.87 -4.43
C ALA A 120 14.43 3.54 -5.62
N LYS A 121 14.76 3.07 -6.84
CA LYS A 121 14.16 3.54 -8.08
C LYS A 121 13.44 2.42 -8.84
N ASN A 122 13.50 1.20 -8.31
CA ASN A 122 12.84 0.03 -8.89
C ASN A 122 12.21 -0.81 -7.79
N MET A 123 11.37 -1.76 -8.21
CA MET A 123 10.59 -2.59 -7.29
C MET A 123 11.47 -3.42 -6.36
N LYS A 124 12.48 -4.09 -6.90
CA LYS A 124 13.35 -4.97 -6.11
C LYS A 124 14.02 -4.20 -4.98
N ASP A 125 14.59 -3.04 -5.29
CA ASP A 125 15.27 -2.20 -4.31
C ASP A 125 14.28 -1.59 -3.33
N PHE A 126 13.05 -1.31 -3.78
CA PHE A 126 12.00 -0.75 -2.93
C PHE A 126 11.66 -1.71 -1.78
N TYR A 127 11.38 -2.99 -2.12
CA TYR A 127 11.09 -4.02 -1.10
C TYR A 127 12.24 -4.18 -0.12
N LYS A 128 13.46 -4.15 -0.61
CA LYS A 128 14.66 -4.30 0.22
C LYS A 128 14.82 -3.10 1.16
N GLU A 129 14.70 -1.90 0.62
CA GLU A 129 14.97 -0.68 1.39
C GLU A 129 13.93 -0.46 2.50
N VAL A 130 12.65 -0.74 2.27
CA VAL A 130 11.64 -0.58 3.32
C VAL A 130 11.93 -1.49 4.50
N GLU A 131 12.45 -2.71 4.26
CA GLU A 131 12.81 -3.61 5.34
C GLU A 131 14.05 -3.11 6.10
N GLU A 132 14.99 -2.50 5.41
CA GLU A 132 16.20 -1.95 6.03
C GLU A 132 15.92 -0.68 6.84
N GLN A 133 14.97 0.14 6.40
CA GLN A 133 14.75 1.47 6.98
C GLN A 133 13.52 1.57 7.88
N LYS A 134 12.74 0.51 8.02
CA LYS A 134 11.49 0.58 8.79
C LYS A 134 11.71 0.75 10.28
N LEU A 135 10.87 1.60 10.87
CA LEU A 135 10.68 1.70 12.31
C LEU A 135 9.43 0.92 12.72
N GLY A 136 8.50 0.75 11.82
CA GLY A 136 7.27 0.01 12.04
C GLY A 136 6.52 -0.19 10.75
N LYS A 137 5.47 -1.02 10.81
CA LYS A 137 4.67 -1.41 9.65
C LYS A 137 3.21 -1.55 10.07
N ALA A 138 2.31 -0.99 9.30
CA ALA A 138 0.86 -1.15 9.48
C ALA A 138 0.28 -1.78 8.22
N VAL A 139 -0.67 -2.71 8.39
CA VAL A 139 -1.21 -3.49 7.27
C VAL A 139 -2.72 -3.51 7.31
N ILE A 140 -3.35 -3.33 6.14
CA ILE A 140 -4.78 -3.60 5.93
C ILE A 140 -4.91 -4.44 4.66
N MET A 141 -5.84 -5.39 4.65
CA MET A 141 -6.01 -6.30 3.54
C MET A 141 -7.47 -6.31 3.09
N GLY A 142 -7.68 -6.21 1.78
CA GLY A 142 -9.00 -6.39 1.18
C GLY A 142 -8.99 -7.58 0.23
N LYS A 143 -10.12 -8.27 0.12
CA LYS A 143 -10.31 -9.39 -0.80
C LYS A 143 -11.08 -8.94 -2.01
N PHE A 144 -10.79 -9.54 -3.15
CA PHE A 144 -11.51 -9.23 -4.37
C PHE A 144 -11.59 -10.47 -5.27
N SER A 145 -12.77 -10.66 -5.86
CA SER A 145 -13.03 -11.75 -6.83
C SER A 145 -13.45 -11.13 -8.14
N LYS A 146 -13.12 -11.79 -9.26
CA LYS A 146 -13.60 -11.38 -10.57
C LYS A 146 -15.14 -11.35 -10.54
N PRO A 147 -15.75 -10.23 -10.96
CA PRO A 147 -17.22 -10.10 -11.01
C PRO A 147 -17.84 -11.08 -11.99
#